data_dd83301c2a83480fd0449302836372ad
#
_entry.id   dd83301c2a83480fd0449302836372ad
#
_cell.length_a   1.000
_cell.length_b   1.000
_cell.length_c   1.000
_cell.angle_alpha   90.00
_cell.angle_beta   90.00
_cell.angle_gamma   90.00
#
_symmetry.space_group_name_H-M   'P 1'
#
loop_
_entity.id
_entity.type
_entity.pdbx_description
1 polymer ?
#
loop_
_entity_poly.entity_id
_entity_poly.type
_entity_poly.pdbx_seq_one_letter_code
_entity_poly.pdbx_strand_id
1 'polypeptide(L)'
;MIVITIIFILIGIAAARYDQSVQRAKEATLKTDLAVMRQAIDNYTLDKEAAPQSLEDLQEAGYIHFVPTDPITHAKDWRLEFKDVVLSPDQSSTGVTDVHSGSDQISPFEGTPYSSW
;
A
#
# COMPACT_ATOMS: atom_id res chain seq x y z
N MET A 1 1.72 29.43 37.57
CA MET A 1 2.52 28.18 37.59
C MET A 1 1.65 26.95 37.40
N ILE A 2 0.54 26.81 38.11
CA ILE A 2 -0.37 25.67 37.95
C ILE A 2 -0.92 25.54 36.52
N VAL A 3 -1.28 26.67 35.89
CA VAL A 3 -1.79 26.70 34.51
C VAL A 3 -0.77 26.18 33.51
N ILE A 4 0.48 26.60 33.67
CA ILE A 4 1.59 26.15 32.80
C ILE A 4 1.82 24.64 32.96
N THR A 5 1.77 24.13 34.18
CA THR A 5 1.90 22.71 34.48
C THR A 5 0.80 21.89 33.80
N ILE A 6 -0.44 22.35 33.85
CA ILE A 6 -1.59 21.69 33.21
C ILE A 6 -1.40 21.66 31.68
N ILE A 7 -0.95 22.76 31.10
CA ILE A 7 -0.67 22.85 29.66
C ILE A 7 0.41 21.83 29.23
N PHE A 8 1.50 21.71 30.00
CA PHE A 8 2.56 20.73 29.70
C PHE A 8 2.06 19.29 29.75
N ILE A 9 1.23 18.97 30.73
CA ILE A 9 0.63 17.64 30.85
C ILE A 9 -0.28 17.32 29.65
N LEU A 10 -1.12 18.26 29.25
CA LEU A 10 -2.02 18.11 28.11
C LEU A 10 -1.25 17.95 26.79
N ILE A 11 -0.20 18.70 26.59
CA ILE A 11 0.67 18.58 25.41
C ILE A 11 1.34 17.19 25.36
N GLY A 12 1.81 16.69 26.50
CA GLY A 12 2.43 15.37 26.59
C GLY A 12 1.46 14.24 26.20
N ILE A 13 0.22 14.29 26.67
CA ILE A 13 -0.82 13.30 26.33
C ILE A 13 -1.19 13.42 24.85
N ALA A 14 -1.37 14.63 24.33
CA ALA A 14 -1.72 14.88 22.93
C ALA A 14 -0.63 14.37 21.99
N ALA A 15 0.64 14.57 22.30
CA ALA A 15 1.78 14.10 21.50
C ALA A 15 1.80 12.57 21.41
N ALA A 16 1.60 11.86 22.52
CA ALA A 16 1.57 10.40 22.54
C ALA A 16 0.44 9.84 21.66
N ARG A 17 -0.74 10.42 21.75
CA ARG A 17 -1.90 10.03 20.92
C ARG A 17 -1.70 10.38 19.44
N TYR A 18 -1.01 11.47 19.18
CA TYR A 18 -0.72 11.91 17.82
C TYR A 18 0.12 10.87 17.07
N ASP A 19 1.18 10.34 17.70
CA ASP A 19 2.03 9.33 17.08
C ASP A 19 1.24 8.06 16.72
N GLN A 20 0.36 7.59 17.60
CA GLN A 20 -0.51 6.45 17.31
C GLN A 20 -1.49 6.74 16.17
N SER A 21 -2.08 7.93 16.15
CA SER A 21 -3.02 8.33 15.10
C SER A 21 -2.35 8.43 13.75
N VAL A 22 -1.12 8.96 13.69
CA VAL A 22 -0.32 9.03 12.46
C VAL A 22 0.00 7.62 11.95
N GLN A 23 0.39 6.71 12.83
CA GLN A 23 0.70 5.33 12.43
C GLN A 23 -0.54 4.62 11.89
N ARG A 24 -1.69 4.77 12.53
CA ARG A 24 -2.96 4.22 12.03
C ARG A 24 -3.35 4.80 10.67
N ALA A 25 -3.14 6.10 10.49
CA ALA A 25 -3.41 6.77 9.21
C ALA A 25 -2.51 6.23 8.11
N LYS A 26 -1.22 6.02 8.39
CA LYS A 26 -0.28 5.40 7.44
C LYS A 26 -0.72 3.99 7.06
N GLU A 27 -1.11 3.18 8.03
CA GLU A 27 -1.59 1.82 7.77
C GLU A 27 -2.88 1.80 6.95
N ALA A 28 -3.83 2.69 7.26
CA ALA A 28 -5.06 2.82 6.48
C ALA A 28 -4.77 3.25 5.04
N THR A 29 -3.85 4.20 4.85
CA THR A 29 -3.41 4.64 3.53
C THR A 29 -2.73 3.50 2.77
N LEU A 30 -1.86 2.74 3.42
CA LEU A 30 -1.20 1.58 2.83
C LEU A 30 -2.22 0.55 2.35
N LYS A 31 -3.20 0.20 3.17
CA LYS A 31 -4.27 -0.74 2.79
C LYS A 31 -5.07 -0.24 1.59
N THR A 32 -5.40 1.05 1.58
CA THR A 32 -6.13 1.68 0.47
C THR A 32 -5.30 1.65 -0.81
N ASP A 33 -4.03 2.03 -0.74
CA ASP A 33 -3.12 2.01 -1.88
C ASP A 33 -2.94 0.61 -2.44
N LEU A 34 -2.77 -0.39 -1.58
CA LEU A 34 -2.69 -1.79 -2.00
C LEU A 34 -3.98 -2.25 -2.68
N ALA A 35 -5.14 -1.91 -2.11
CA ALA A 35 -6.43 -2.27 -2.68
C ALA A 35 -6.64 -1.63 -4.06
N VAL A 36 -6.28 -0.35 -4.22
CA VAL A 36 -6.38 0.36 -5.50
C VAL A 36 -5.48 -0.27 -6.55
N MET A 37 -4.23 -0.56 -6.19
CA MET A 37 -3.29 -1.18 -7.11
C MET A 37 -3.70 -2.59 -7.51
N ARG A 38 -4.19 -3.39 -6.57
CA ARG A 38 -4.69 -4.75 -6.85
C ARG A 38 -5.91 -4.72 -7.75
N GLN A 39 -6.83 -3.80 -7.50
CA GLN A 39 -8.01 -3.61 -8.36
C GLN A 39 -7.61 -3.19 -9.76
N ALA A 40 -6.65 -2.29 -9.89
CA ALA A 40 -6.11 -1.85 -11.18
C ALA A 40 -5.45 -3.01 -11.93
N ILE A 41 -4.70 -3.86 -11.24
CA ILE A 41 -4.08 -5.07 -11.82
C ILE A 41 -5.16 -5.99 -12.36
N ASP A 42 -6.20 -6.25 -11.59
CA ASP A 42 -7.31 -7.12 -12.01
C ASP A 42 -8.04 -6.55 -13.22
N ASN A 43 -8.35 -5.26 -13.21
CA ASN A 43 -9.01 -4.58 -14.33
C ASN A 43 -8.15 -4.61 -15.59
N TYR A 44 -6.86 -4.34 -15.47
CA TYR A 44 -5.92 -4.40 -16.58
C TYR A 44 -5.89 -5.80 -17.19
N THR A 45 -5.76 -6.82 -16.36
CA THR A 45 -5.71 -8.22 -16.79
C THR A 45 -6.97 -8.64 -17.54
N LEU A 46 -8.14 -8.23 -17.04
CA LEU A 46 -9.41 -8.53 -17.69
C LEU A 46 -9.59 -7.80 -19.02
N ASP A 47 -9.22 -6.51 -19.08
CA ASP A 47 -9.43 -5.67 -20.25
C ASP A 47 -8.41 -5.94 -21.36
N LYS A 48 -7.15 -6.16 -20.98
CA LYS A 48 -6.05 -6.36 -21.94
C LYS A 48 -5.80 -7.84 -22.27
N GLU A 49 -6.47 -8.73 -21.57
CA GLU A 49 -6.24 -10.18 -21.67
C GLU A 49 -4.76 -10.55 -21.49
N ALA A 50 -4.05 -9.78 -20.68
CA ALA A 50 -2.65 -9.98 -20.35
C ALA A 50 -2.33 -9.31 -19.02
N ALA A 51 -1.44 -9.91 -18.23
CA ALA A 51 -1.01 -9.32 -16.98
C ALA A 51 -0.06 -8.14 -17.23
N PRO A 52 -0.12 -7.07 -16.42
CA PRO A 52 0.81 -5.96 -16.53
C PRO A 52 2.22 -6.41 -16.17
N GLN A 53 3.22 -5.79 -16.78
CA GLN A 53 4.64 -6.11 -16.51
C GLN A 53 5.22 -5.25 -15.39
N SER A 54 4.56 -4.13 -15.08
CA SER A 54 4.97 -3.21 -14.02
C SER A 54 3.79 -2.36 -13.56
N LEU A 55 3.96 -1.61 -12.48
CA LEU A 55 2.94 -0.66 -12.02
C LEU A 55 2.80 0.53 -12.97
N GLU A 56 3.88 0.91 -13.65
CA GLU A 56 3.87 1.97 -14.66
C GLU A 56 2.97 1.63 -15.84
N ASP A 57 2.84 0.36 -16.20
CA ASP A 57 1.90 -0.09 -17.23
C ASP A 57 0.46 0.25 -16.86
N LEU A 58 0.10 0.15 -15.59
CA LEU A 58 -1.23 0.54 -15.10
C LEU A 58 -1.46 2.04 -15.23
N GLN A 59 -0.43 2.83 -14.95
CA GLN A 59 -0.51 4.29 -15.07
C GLN A 59 -0.64 4.72 -16.54
N GLU A 60 0.16 4.15 -17.43
CA GLU A 60 0.11 4.44 -18.85
C GLU A 60 -1.22 4.05 -19.49
N ALA A 61 -1.79 2.96 -19.05
CA ALA A 61 -3.08 2.48 -19.55
C ALA A 61 -4.29 3.21 -18.95
N GLY A 62 -4.07 4.06 -17.93
CA GLY A 62 -5.12 4.87 -17.32
C GLY A 62 -5.90 4.19 -16.21
N TYR A 63 -5.47 3.05 -15.71
CA TYR A 63 -6.13 2.35 -14.59
C TYR A 63 -5.82 2.98 -13.24
N ILE A 64 -4.67 3.66 -13.13
CA ILE A 64 -4.31 4.49 -11.99
C ILE A 64 -3.76 5.83 -12.50
N HIS A 65 -3.94 6.89 -11.73
CA HIS A 65 -3.43 8.21 -12.10
C HIS A 65 -1.91 8.29 -11.94
N PHE A 66 -1.38 7.67 -10.90
CA PHE A 66 0.05 7.61 -10.60
C PHE A 66 0.34 6.42 -9.69
N VAL A 67 1.58 5.95 -9.71
CA VAL A 67 2.04 4.93 -8.77
C VAL A 67 2.21 5.60 -7.40
N PRO A 68 1.45 5.17 -6.38
CA PRO A 68 1.53 5.81 -5.07
C PRO A 68 2.86 5.52 -4.38
N THR A 69 3.26 6.43 -3.50
CA THR A 69 4.41 6.25 -2.63
C THR A 69 4.00 5.44 -1.42
N ASP A 70 4.82 4.45 -1.03
CA ASP A 70 4.59 3.67 0.18
C ASP A 70 4.65 4.60 1.40
N PRO A 71 3.57 4.73 2.19
CA PRO A 71 3.56 5.63 3.34
C PRO A 71 4.49 5.19 4.47
N ILE A 72 4.92 3.94 4.48
CA ILE A 72 5.84 3.40 5.50
C ILE A 72 7.28 3.68 5.13
N THR A 73 7.68 3.42 3.88
CA THR A 73 9.07 3.59 3.41
C THR A 73 9.33 4.95 2.78
N HIS A 74 8.28 5.71 2.45
CA HIS A 74 8.34 6.99 1.74
C HIS A 74 8.97 6.90 0.34
N ALA A 75 8.93 5.73 -0.26
CA ALA A 75 9.47 5.45 -1.59
C ALA A 75 8.50 4.60 -2.40
N LYS A 76 8.74 4.52 -3.71
CA LYS A 76 7.95 3.67 -4.61
C LYS A 76 8.61 2.30 -4.73
N ASP A 77 8.84 1.64 -3.62
CA ASP A 77 9.56 0.37 -3.50
C ASP A 77 8.61 -0.82 -3.31
N TRP A 78 7.47 -0.80 -3.98
CA TRP A 78 6.49 -1.88 -3.93
C TRP A 78 7.10 -3.20 -4.39
N ARG A 79 6.82 -4.27 -3.64
CA ARG A 79 7.21 -5.63 -4.01
C ARG A 79 6.15 -6.23 -4.90
N LEU A 80 6.52 -6.57 -6.12
CA LEU A 80 5.63 -7.13 -7.12
C LEU A 80 5.71 -8.66 -7.09
N GLU A 81 4.56 -9.30 -7.17
CA GLU A 81 4.46 -10.74 -7.28
C GLU A 81 4.14 -11.10 -8.73
N PHE A 82 5.03 -11.87 -9.36
CA PHE A 82 4.90 -12.31 -10.74
C PHE A 82 4.40 -13.74 -10.78
N LYS A 83 3.32 -13.96 -11.49
CA LYS A 83 2.75 -15.29 -11.69
C LYS A 83 2.19 -15.41 -13.10
N ASP A 84 1.97 -16.66 -13.52
CA ASP A 84 1.24 -16.94 -14.74
C ASP A 84 -0.25 -16.78 -14.49
N VAL A 85 -0.89 -15.97 -15.33
CA VAL A 85 -2.33 -15.78 -15.32
C VAL A 85 -2.92 -16.56 -16.49
N VAL A 86 -3.81 -17.50 -16.18
CA VAL A 86 -4.54 -18.28 -17.18
C VAL A 86 -5.83 -17.54 -17.50
N LEU A 87 -5.92 -16.98 -18.70
CA LEU A 87 -7.07 -16.20 -19.17
C LEU A 87 -8.09 -17.10 -19.87
N SER A 88 -7.61 -18.14 -20.55
CA SER A 88 -8.40 -19.19 -21.16
C SER A 88 -7.54 -20.46 -21.25
N PRO A 89 -8.13 -21.64 -21.58
CA PRO A 89 -7.33 -22.85 -21.69
C PRO A 89 -6.14 -22.75 -22.63
N ASP A 90 -6.19 -21.85 -23.61
CA ASP A 90 -5.14 -21.67 -24.62
C ASP A 90 -4.33 -20.38 -24.44
N GLN A 91 -4.67 -19.53 -23.43
CA GLN A 91 -4.01 -18.25 -23.21
C GLN A 91 -3.53 -18.14 -21.77
N SER A 92 -2.23 -17.92 -21.63
CA SER A 92 -1.62 -17.58 -20.36
C SER A 92 -0.69 -16.38 -20.54
N SER A 93 -0.58 -15.55 -19.52
CA SER A 93 0.29 -14.39 -19.51
C SER A 93 1.04 -14.36 -18.19
N THR A 94 2.35 -14.16 -18.24
CA THR A 94 3.17 -13.93 -17.05
C THR A 94 3.28 -12.44 -16.80
N GLY A 95 3.02 -12.04 -15.57
CA GLY A 95 3.17 -10.64 -15.19
C GLY A 95 2.81 -10.41 -13.73
N VAL A 96 2.61 -9.15 -13.37
CA VAL A 96 2.28 -8.75 -12.01
C VAL A 96 0.87 -9.21 -11.67
N THR A 97 0.74 -10.01 -10.62
CA THR A 97 -0.57 -10.49 -10.13
C THR A 97 -0.93 -9.90 -8.78
N ASP A 98 0.04 -9.44 -8.02
CA ASP A 98 -0.16 -8.85 -6.71
C ASP A 98 0.96 -7.87 -6.37
N VAL A 99 0.73 -7.07 -5.36
CA VAL A 99 1.69 -6.07 -4.89
C VAL A 99 1.67 -6.03 -3.36
N HIS A 100 2.84 -5.86 -2.78
CA HIS A 100 3.02 -5.76 -1.34
C HIS A 100 3.89 -4.56 -1.01
N SER A 101 3.80 -4.10 0.25
CA SER A 101 4.70 -3.04 0.73
C SER A 101 6.15 -3.50 0.73
N GLY A 102 7.07 -2.60 0.44
CA GLY A 102 8.51 -2.84 0.55
C GLY A 102 9.06 -2.90 1.98
N SER A 103 8.23 -2.59 2.98
CA SER A 103 8.64 -2.57 4.38
C SER A 103 8.44 -3.92 5.05
N ASP A 104 9.47 -4.41 5.74
CA ASP A 104 9.40 -5.60 6.59
C ASP A 104 9.08 -5.28 8.05
N GLN A 105 8.81 -4.01 8.37
CA GLN A 105 8.42 -3.60 9.71
C GLN A 105 7.10 -4.25 10.10
N ILE A 106 7.00 -4.58 11.40
CA ILE A 106 5.79 -5.21 11.94
C ILE A 106 4.83 -4.11 12.40
N SER A 107 3.56 -4.25 11.99
CA SER A 107 2.50 -3.33 12.42
C SER A 107 2.31 -3.45 13.95
N PRO A 108 2.37 -2.33 14.70
CA PRO A 108 2.12 -2.34 16.14
C PRO A 108 0.66 -2.67 16.50
N PHE A 109 -0.26 -2.56 15.55
CA PHE A 109 -1.69 -2.80 15.78
C PHE A 109 -2.13 -4.20 15.35
N GLU A 110 -1.56 -4.72 14.26
CA GLU A 110 -1.95 -6.02 13.70
C GLU A 110 -0.94 -7.13 13.95
N GLY A 111 0.31 -6.79 14.32
CA GLY A 111 1.34 -7.75 14.65
C GLY A 111 1.91 -8.50 13.44
N THR A 112 1.60 -8.06 12.22
CA THR A 112 2.09 -8.67 10.98
C THR A 112 3.02 -7.72 10.23
N PRO A 113 4.02 -8.24 9.48
CA PRO A 113 4.86 -7.38 8.64
C PRO A 113 4.05 -6.71 7.53
N TYR A 114 4.35 -5.46 7.22
CA TYR A 114 3.68 -4.74 6.13
C TYR A 114 3.87 -5.42 4.78
N SER A 115 4.99 -6.08 4.57
CA SER A 115 5.26 -6.82 3.34
C SER A 115 4.38 -8.05 3.13
N SER A 116 3.63 -8.44 4.16
CA SER A 116 2.66 -9.55 4.06
C SER A 116 1.23 -9.09 3.78
N TRP A 117 1.00 -7.81 3.75
CA TRP A 117 -0.36 -7.24 3.57
C TRP A 117 -0.87 -7.28 2.14
#